data_e4ee4210fea65363eb9a952dca7a7c0b
#
_entry.id   e4ee4210fea65363eb9a952dca7a7c0b
#
_cell.length_a   1.000
_cell.length_b   1.000
_cell.length_c   1.000
_cell.angle_alpha   90.00
_cell.angle_beta   90.00
_cell.angle_gamma   90.00
#
_symmetry.space_group_name_H-M   'P 1'
#
loop_
_entity.id
_entity.type
_entity.pdbx_description
1 polymer ?
#
loop_
_entity_poly.entity_id
_entity_poly.type
_entity_poly.pdbx_seq_one_letter_code
_entity_poly.pdbx_strand_id
1 'polypeptide(L)'
;MKSSHVLIASAAFALFGAPAAFAQGLEIKFGHVGAPGSLFEASAQEFAKRANAKLGTQAKVVVYGASQLGDDREMMRKLLLGTQDISLPSTVMTSIVDEFGIFEMPYLVKDREHMKRIEKEIVWPKLSPLAEKKGYKILAVWENGFRHITNNKHPIVTPDDLKGIKLRTPQGKWRVKMFQAYGANPTAMAFSEVFTALQTGTMDGQENPFVQIYSAKFQEVQKYISLTGHVYTPAYPTMGLKKFESLPADVRKVLENEAKATQAFVYQQAAKLDGELLGKIKAAGVKVNEANKDAFVKASAAIYKEFGDAVKGASDLIAAANKLR
;
A
#
# COMPACT_ATOMS: atom_id res chain seq x y z
N MET A 1 8.88 -12.06 -94.96
CA MET A 1 8.48 -10.82 -94.29
C MET A 1 7.59 -11.21 -93.06
N LYS A 2 8.10 -11.18 -91.86
CA LYS A 2 7.38 -11.52 -90.64
C LYS A 2 7.37 -10.28 -89.70
N SER A 3 6.18 -9.74 -89.52
CA SER A 3 5.94 -8.59 -88.64
C SER A 3 5.81 -9.10 -87.21
N SER A 4 6.65 -8.60 -86.31
CA SER A 4 6.57 -8.86 -84.83
C SER A 4 5.79 -7.76 -84.21
N HIS A 5 4.69 -8.10 -83.56
CA HIS A 5 3.91 -7.19 -82.66
C HIS A 5 4.46 -7.25 -81.26
N VAL A 6 4.89 -6.10 -80.76
CA VAL A 6 5.29 -5.94 -79.38
C VAL A 6 4.04 -5.51 -78.57
N LEU A 7 3.63 -6.35 -77.60
CA LEU A 7 2.61 -6.01 -76.58
C LEU A 7 3.28 -5.33 -75.45
N ILE A 8 2.88 -4.09 -75.15
CA ILE A 8 3.26 -3.35 -73.98
C ILE A 8 2.21 -3.67 -72.88
N ALA A 9 2.59 -4.41 -71.86
CA ALA A 9 1.75 -4.68 -70.70
C ALA A 9 1.96 -3.56 -69.62
N SER A 10 0.94 -2.73 -69.47
CA SER A 10 0.92 -1.71 -68.39
C SER A 10 0.61 -2.37 -67.07
N ALA A 11 1.59 -2.43 -66.17
CA ALA A 11 1.40 -2.88 -64.73
C ALA A 11 0.80 -1.74 -63.96
N ALA A 12 -0.46 -1.87 -63.55
CA ALA A 12 -1.10 -1.00 -62.59
C ALA A 12 -0.62 -1.36 -61.16
N PHE A 13 0.17 -0.49 -60.55
CA PHE A 13 0.53 -0.59 -59.12
C PHE A 13 -0.67 -0.20 -58.27
N ALA A 14 -1.36 -1.18 -57.70
CA ALA A 14 -2.36 -0.95 -56.66
C ALA A 14 -1.63 -0.62 -55.34
N LEU A 15 -1.68 0.64 -54.94
CA LEU A 15 -1.28 1.08 -53.57
C LEU A 15 -2.29 0.50 -52.57
N PHE A 16 -1.96 -0.65 -52.01
CA PHE A 16 -2.63 -1.12 -50.80
C PHE A 16 -2.23 -0.18 -49.64
N GLY A 17 -3.14 0.72 -49.28
CA GLY A 17 -3.05 1.47 -48.04
C GLY A 17 -3.01 0.49 -46.86
N ALA A 18 -1.86 0.39 -46.21
CA ALA A 18 -1.76 -0.34 -44.93
C ALA A 18 -2.80 0.23 -43.97
N PRO A 19 -3.63 -0.60 -43.32
CA PRO A 19 -4.52 -0.10 -42.29
C PRO A 19 -3.65 0.56 -41.22
N ALA A 20 -3.94 1.83 -40.89
CA ALA A 20 -3.34 2.50 -39.76
C ALA A 20 -3.64 1.63 -38.51
N ALA A 21 -2.63 0.92 -38.03
CA ALA A 21 -2.71 0.28 -36.75
C ALA A 21 -3.01 1.41 -35.74
N PHE A 22 -4.25 1.45 -35.22
CA PHE A 22 -4.58 2.29 -34.09
C PHE A 22 -3.61 1.86 -33.00
N ALA A 23 -2.62 2.70 -32.74
CA ALA A 23 -1.71 2.48 -31.59
C ALA A 23 -2.60 2.38 -30.36
N GLN A 24 -2.76 1.17 -29.81
CA GLN A 24 -3.42 1.00 -28.53
C GLN A 24 -2.68 1.89 -27.54
N GLY A 25 -3.41 2.81 -26.90
CA GLY A 25 -2.84 3.68 -25.89
C GLY A 25 -2.08 2.87 -24.85
N LEU A 26 -1.08 3.47 -24.21
CA LEU A 26 -0.24 2.83 -23.22
C LEU A 26 -1.10 2.29 -22.06
N GLU A 27 -1.05 0.98 -21.78
CA GLU A 27 -1.64 0.43 -20.55
C GLU A 27 -0.71 0.70 -19.38
N ILE A 28 -1.26 1.27 -18.30
CA ILE A 28 -0.58 1.52 -17.03
C ILE A 28 -1.18 0.57 -15.99
N LYS A 29 -0.43 -0.47 -15.61
CA LYS A 29 -0.87 -1.53 -14.69
C LYS A 29 -0.71 -1.08 -13.25
N PHE A 30 -1.82 -0.94 -12.53
CA PHE A 30 -1.84 -0.60 -11.11
C PHE A 30 -2.20 -1.82 -10.26
N GLY A 31 -1.21 -2.40 -9.57
CA GLY A 31 -1.38 -3.56 -8.69
C GLY A 31 -1.47 -3.18 -7.20
N HIS A 32 -2.30 -3.91 -6.45
CA HIS A 32 -2.35 -3.83 -4.99
C HIS A 32 -2.83 -5.14 -4.35
N VAL A 33 -2.56 -5.31 -3.04
CA VAL A 33 -2.89 -6.54 -2.30
C VAL A 33 -4.30 -6.52 -1.69
N GLY A 34 -4.97 -5.37 -1.65
CA GLY A 34 -6.28 -5.22 -1.02
C GLY A 34 -7.35 -6.05 -1.69
N ALA A 35 -8.17 -6.74 -0.89
CA ALA A 35 -9.32 -7.51 -1.38
C ALA A 35 -10.43 -6.57 -1.93
N PRO A 36 -11.37 -7.09 -2.73
CA PRO A 36 -12.54 -6.33 -3.16
C PRO A 36 -13.28 -5.71 -1.96
N GLY A 37 -13.66 -4.44 -2.09
CA GLY A 37 -14.28 -3.65 -1.00
C GLY A 37 -13.30 -3.05 0.00
N SER A 38 -11.98 -3.26 -0.15
CA SER A 38 -10.97 -2.61 0.66
C SER A 38 -10.80 -1.13 0.30
N LEU A 39 -10.17 -0.38 1.22
CA LEU A 39 -9.77 1.00 0.95
C LEU A 39 -8.78 1.08 -0.23
N PHE A 40 -7.87 0.11 -0.35
CA PHE A 40 -6.92 0.03 -1.46
C PHE A 40 -7.63 -0.08 -2.80
N GLU A 41 -8.61 -0.99 -2.91
CA GLU A 41 -9.42 -1.14 -4.12
C GLU A 41 -10.17 0.15 -4.45
N ALA A 42 -10.91 0.72 -3.48
CA ALA A 42 -11.66 1.95 -3.70
C ALA A 42 -10.76 3.12 -4.13
N SER A 43 -9.57 3.24 -3.52
CA SER A 43 -8.61 4.30 -3.83
C SER A 43 -7.99 4.15 -5.21
N ALA A 44 -7.59 2.92 -5.58
CA ALA A 44 -7.02 2.62 -6.87
C ALA A 44 -8.04 2.83 -8.01
N GLN A 45 -9.29 2.42 -7.81
CA GLN A 45 -10.36 2.62 -8.78
C GLN A 45 -10.72 4.10 -8.97
N GLU A 46 -10.81 4.88 -7.89
CA GLU A 46 -11.07 6.32 -8.00
C GLU A 46 -9.92 7.04 -8.70
N PHE A 47 -8.67 6.69 -8.39
CA PHE A 47 -7.50 7.21 -9.10
C PHE A 47 -7.54 6.85 -10.59
N ALA A 48 -7.78 5.57 -10.93
CA ALA A 48 -7.87 5.13 -12.31
C ALA A 48 -8.98 5.86 -13.08
N LYS A 49 -10.15 6.03 -12.46
CA LYS A 49 -11.27 6.79 -13.03
C LYS A 49 -10.87 8.23 -13.36
N ARG A 50 -10.24 8.93 -12.41
CA ARG A 50 -9.80 10.33 -12.57
C ARG A 50 -8.71 10.47 -13.63
N ALA A 51 -7.68 9.61 -13.54
CA ALA A 51 -6.58 9.62 -14.48
C ALA A 51 -7.05 9.31 -15.90
N ASN A 52 -7.86 8.26 -16.09
CA ASN A 52 -8.37 7.85 -17.41
C ASN A 52 -9.23 8.92 -18.07
N ALA A 53 -10.01 9.69 -17.31
CA ALA A 53 -10.79 10.80 -17.82
C ALA A 53 -9.91 11.92 -18.44
N LYS A 54 -8.64 12.03 -18.01
CA LYS A 54 -7.68 13.04 -18.48
C LYS A 54 -6.65 12.51 -19.47
N LEU A 55 -6.35 11.21 -19.40
CA LEU A 55 -5.40 10.55 -20.31
C LEU A 55 -5.97 10.32 -21.71
N GLY A 56 -7.30 10.23 -21.85
CA GLY A 56 -7.98 10.03 -23.13
C GLY A 56 -7.52 8.74 -23.82
N THR A 57 -7.02 8.86 -25.06
CA THR A 57 -6.52 7.74 -25.85
C THR A 57 -5.02 7.49 -25.67
N GLN A 58 -4.28 8.37 -24.97
CA GLN A 58 -2.82 8.27 -24.83
C GLN A 58 -2.41 7.12 -23.92
N ALA A 59 -3.12 6.95 -22.79
CA ALA A 59 -2.84 5.90 -21.83
C ALA A 59 -4.10 5.52 -21.05
N LYS A 60 -4.09 4.32 -20.47
CA LYS A 60 -5.18 3.81 -19.63
C LYS A 60 -4.63 3.14 -18.37
N VAL A 61 -5.01 3.62 -17.20
CA VAL A 61 -4.74 2.94 -15.94
C VAL A 61 -5.73 1.79 -15.76
N VAL A 62 -5.20 0.59 -15.54
CA VAL A 62 -5.97 -0.64 -15.29
C VAL A 62 -5.58 -1.17 -13.92
N VAL A 63 -6.58 -1.38 -13.05
CA VAL A 63 -6.39 -1.83 -11.66
C VAL A 63 -6.41 -3.34 -11.57
N TYR A 64 -5.44 -3.89 -10.85
CA TYR A 64 -5.27 -5.31 -10.55
C TYR A 64 -5.19 -5.49 -9.02
N GLY A 65 -6.34 -5.72 -8.39
CA GLY A 65 -6.46 -5.89 -6.93
C GLY A 65 -6.15 -7.31 -6.45
N ALA A 66 -6.34 -7.52 -5.14
CA ALA A 66 -6.27 -8.85 -4.51
C ALA A 66 -5.00 -9.66 -4.86
N SER A 67 -3.86 -9.00 -4.95
CA SER A 67 -2.56 -9.63 -5.27
C SER A 67 -2.49 -10.31 -6.65
N GLN A 68 -3.32 -9.92 -7.63
CA GLN A 68 -3.29 -10.51 -8.99
C GLN A 68 -1.93 -10.34 -9.67
N LEU A 69 -1.17 -9.31 -9.34
CA LEU A 69 0.17 -9.07 -9.86
C LEU A 69 1.29 -9.52 -8.90
N GLY A 70 0.95 -10.26 -7.85
CA GLY A 70 1.88 -10.75 -6.84
C GLY A 70 1.71 -10.08 -5.47
N ASP A 71 2.54 -10.47 -4.50
CA ASP A 71 2.61 -9.84 -3.18
C ASP A 71 3.27 -8.44 -3.24
N ASP A 72 3.25 -7.72 -2.11
CA ASP A 72 3.84 -6.37 -2.04
C ASP A 72 5.31 -6.34 -2.48
N ARG A 73 6.14 -7.31 -2.05
CA ARG A 73 7.56 -7.36 -2.41
C ARG A 73 7.78 -7.69 -3.88
N GLU A 74 6.99 -8.60 -4.42
CA GLU A 74 7.04 -8.96 -5.83
C GLU A 74 6.64 -7.77 -6.70
N MET A 75 5.55 -7.10 -6.36
CA MET A 75 5.12 -5.90 -7.09
C MET A 75 6.17 -4.80 -7.04
N MET A 76 6.80 -4.55 -5.89
CA MET A 76 7.89 -3.56 -5.81
C MET A 76 9.09 -3.94 -6.70
N ARG A 77 9.46 -5.22 -6.79
CA ARG A 77 10.50 -5.67 -7.74
C ARG A 77 10.07 -5.46 -9.20
N LYS A 78 8.81 -5.76 -9.52
CA LYS A 78 8.24 -5.56 -10.87
C LYS A 78 8.26 -4.10 -11.31
N LEU A 79 8.11 -3.14 -10.38
CA LEU A 79 8.28 -1.71 -10.68
C LEU A 79 9.70 -1.39 -11.17
N LEU A 80 10.74 -1.94 -10.52
CA LEU A 80 12.13 -1.73 -10.96
C LEU A 80 12.44 -2.38 -12.31
N LEU A 81 11.80 -3.53 -12.59
CA LEU A 81 11.94 -4.26 -13.86
C LEU A 81 11.10 -3.64 -14.99
N GLY A 82 10.16 -2.73 -14.67
CA GLY A 82 9.26 -2.12 -15.65
C GLY A 82 8.19 -3.06 -16.17
N THR A 83 7.92 -4.20 -15.53
CA THR A 83 6.87 -5.18 -15.92
C THR A 83 5.52 -4.88 -15.25
N GLN A 84 5.50 -3.96 -14.31
CA GLN A 84 4.33 -3.34 -13.68
C GLN A 84 4.62 -1.85 -13.52
N ASP A 85 3.59 -1.01 -13.56
CA ASP A 85 3.77 0.43 -13.61
C ASP A 85 3.53 1.11 -12.26
N ILE A 86 2.44 0.77 -11.56
CA ILE A 86 2.10 1.33 -10.25
C ILE A 86 1.83 0.19 -9.26
N SER A 87 2.31 0.35 -8.02
CA SER A 87 1.95 -0.47 -6.86
C SER A 87 1.49 0.42 -5.71
N LEU A 88 0.78 -0.16 -4.73
CA LEU A 88 0.31 0.54 -3.52
C LEU A 88 0.93 -0.07 -2.25
N PRO A 89 2.26 0.04 -2.06
CA PRO A 89 2.91 -0.42 -0.84
C PRO A 89 2.51 0.40 0.38
N SER A 90 2.53 -0.24 1.55
CA SER A 90 2.41 0.38 2.87
C SER A 90 3.65 0.02 3.71
N THR A 91 3.55 -0.84 4.72
CA THR A 91 4.66 -1.28 5.58
C THR A 91 5.88 -1.81 4.81
N VAL A 92 5.71 -2.42 3.64
CA VAL A 92 6.82 -2.95 2.83
C VAL A 92 7.83 -1.88 2.40
N MET A 93 7.45 -0.60 2.37
CA MET A 93 8.37 0.50 2.11
C MET A 93 9.57 0.52 3.07
N THR A 94 9.39 0.04 4.30
CA THR A 94 10.47 -0.10 5.29
C THR A 94 11.56 -1.11 4.88
N SER A 95 11.24 -2.01 3.94
CA SER A 95 12.21 -2.97 3.38
C SER A 95 13.04 -2.37 2.24
N ILE A 96 12.65 -1.20 1.73
CA ILE A 96 13.31 -0.48 0.65
C ILE A 96 14.16 0.67 1.20
N VAL A 97 13.56 1.45 2.10
CA VAL A 97 14.15 2.61 2.75
C VAL A 97 13.82 2.51 4.24
N ASP A 98 14.83 2.25 5.06
CA ASP A 98 14.68 2.02 6.51
C ASP A 98 14.02 3.19 7.24
N GLU A 99 14.22 4.41 6.78
CA GLU A 99 13.66 5.63 7.37
C GLU A 99 12.12 5.66 7.31
N PHE A 100 11.48 4.93 6.39
CA PHE A 100 10.02 4.73 6.45
C PHE A 100 9.56 3.95 7.69
N GLY A 101 10.49 3.33 8.42
CA GLY A 101 10.25 2.76 9.74
C GLY A 101 9.70 3.75 10.78
N ILE A 102 9.78 5.05 10.52
CA ILE A 102 9.09 6.06 11.36
C ILE A 102 7.58 5.77 11.49
N PHE A 103 6.92 5.25 10.44
CA PHE A 103 5.51 4.88 10.46
C PHE A 103 5.24 3.52 11.13
N GLU A 104 6.28 2.84 11.57
CA GLU A 104 6.19 1.63 12.39
C GLU A 104 6.36 1.95 13.89
N MET A 105 6.68 3.20 14.23
CA MET A 105 6.82 3.64 15.61
C MET A 105 5.44 3.78 16.26
N PRO A 106 5.16 2.99 17.33
CA PRO A 106 3.84 2.93 17.94
C PRO A 106 3.38 4.29 18.44
N TYR A 107 2.14 4.64 18.15
CA TYR A 107 1.48 5.87 18.63
C TYR A 107 2.17 7.18 18.19
N LEU A 108 3.10 7.13 17.22
CA LEU A 108 3.77 8.34 16.71
C LEU A 108 2.77 9.25 15.99
N VAL A 109 2.00 8.70 15.06
CA VAL A 109 0.95 9.45 14.35
C VAL A 109 -0.29 9.52 15.23
N LYS A 110 -0.71 10.74 15.58
CA LYS A 110 -1.84 10.99 16.49
C LYS A 110 -3.18 10.81 15.78
N ASP A 111 -3.32 11.43 14.61
CA ASP A 111 -4.54 11.49 13.82
C ASP A 111 -4.21 11.84 12.35
N ARG A 112 -5.22 11.90 11.48
CA ARG A 112 -5.07 12.21 10.06
C ARG A 112 -4.52 13.61 9.80
N GLU A 113 -4.88 14.59 10.64
CA GLU A 113 -4.34 15.95 10.49
C GLU A 113 -2.86 16.01 10.86
N HIS A 114 -2.44 15.26 11.88
CA HIS A 114 -1.03 15.09 12.19
C HIS A 114 -0.29 14.40 11.03
N MET A 115 -0.89 13.36 10.41
CA MET A 115 -0.30 12.71 9.25
C MET A 115 -0.11 13.66 8.06
N LYS A 116 -1.06 14.55 7.79
CA LYS A 116 -0.93 15.57 6.73
C LYS A 116 0.25 16.52 6.97
N ARG A 117 0.48 16.91 8.24
CA ARG A 117 1.65 17.72 8.60
C ARG A 117 2.95 16.94 8.42
N ILE A 118 2.99 15.66 8.84
CA ILE A 118 4.13 14.77 8.63
C ILE A 118 4.39 14.56 7.13
N GLU A 119 3.36 14.38 6.33
CA GLU A 119 3.50 14.28 4.87
C GLU A 119 4.22 15.48 4.31
N LYS A 120 3.74 16.70 4.63
CA LYS A 120 4.30 17.95 4.12
C LYS A 120 5.75 18.18 4.54
N GLU A 121 6.03 17.98 5.84
CA GLU A 121 7.31 18.40 6.45
C GLU A 121 8.36 17.28 6.50
N ILE A 122 7.94 16.01 6.32
CA ILE A 122 8.85 14.84 6.44
C ILE A 122 8.81 13.98 5.18
N VAL A 123 7.62 13.54 4.72
CA VAL A 123 7.58 12.57 3.62
C VAL A 123 8.15 13.17 2.34
N TRP A 124 7.62 14.32 1.92
CA TRP A 124 8.06 14.93 0.66
C TRP A 124 9.50 15.43 0.70
N PRO A 125 9.97 16.20 1.71
CA PRO A 125 11.32 16.73 1.69
C PRO A 125 12.41 15.74 2.10
N LYS A 126 12.08 14.68 2.87
CA LYS A 126 13.10 13.78 3.44
C LYS A 126 12.99 12.34 2.95
N LEU A 127 11.78 11.74 2.94
CA LEU A 127 11.61 10.31 2.66
C LEU A 127 11.48 10.03 1.16
N SER A 128 10.71 10.84 0.41
CA SER A 128 10.53 10.66 -1.03
C SER A 128 11.84 10.69 -1.80
N PRO A 129 12.81 11.61 -1.54
CA PRO A 129 14.11 11.58 -2.19
C PRO A 129 14.93 10.32 -1.89
N LEU A 130 14.74 9.68 -0.73
CA LEU A 130 15.40 8.42 -0.40
C LEU A 130 14.80 7.27 -1.21
N ALA A 131 13.48 7.26 -1.43
CA ALA A 131 12.83 6.30 -2.30
C ALA A 131 13.30 6.46 -3.76
N GLU A 132 13.43 7.70 -4.25
CA GLU A 132 13.95 7.98 -5.60
C GLU A 132 15.39 7.47 -5.79
N LYS A 133 16.26 7.61 -4.79
CA LYS A 133 17.61 7.02 -4.80
C LYS A 133 17.60 5.50 -4.91
N LYS A 134 16.51 4.85 -4.49
CA LYS A 134 16.30 3.39 -4.62
C LYS A 134 15.55 3.01 -5.91
N GLY A 135 15.27 3.98 -6.78
CA GLY A 135 14.60 3.76 -8.06
C GLY A 135 13.07 3.78 -8.00
N TYR A 136 12.48 4.37 -6.97
CA TYR A 136 11.03 4.44 -6.79
C TYR A 136 10.51 5.87 -6.73
N LYS A 137 9.49 6.17 -7.52
CA LYS A 137 8.77 7.45 -7.54
C LYS A 137 7.47 7.32 -6.76
N ILE A 138 7.35 8.01 -5.62
CA ILE A 138 6.09 8.13 -4.89
C ILE A 138 5.24 9.22 -5.56
N LEU A 139 3.99 8.89 -5.92
CA LEU A 139 3.07 9.83 -6.58
C LEU A 139 2.22 10.62 -5.58
N ALA A 140 1.82 9.98 -4.48
CA ALA A 140 1.03 10.56 -3.41
C ALA A 140 1.22 9.80 -2.09
N VAL A 141 0.70 10.37 -1.00
CA VAL A 141 0.55 9.68 0.29
C VAL A 141 -0.93 9.46 0.54
N TRP A 142 -1.34 8.21 0.56
CA TRP A 142 -2.70 7.78 0.88
C TRP A 142 -2.74 7.14 2.26
N GLU A 143 -3.86 6.52 2.61
CA GLU A 143 -4.06 5.87 3.89
C GLU A 143 -4.22 4.35 3.73
N ASN A 144 -3.61 3.60 4.64
CA ASN A 144 -4.03 2.24 4.97
C ASN A 144 -4.86 2.26 6.26
N GLY A 145 -4.44 3.02 7.27
CA GLY A 145 -5.22 3.35 8.45
C GLY A 145 -4.60 2.98 9.80
N PHE A 146 -5.36 3.23 10.89
CA PHE A 146 -5.04 2.80 12.25
C PHE A 146 -5.26 1.30 12.41
N ARG A 147 -4.29 0.62 13.01
CA ARG A 147 -4.26 -0.85 13.06
C ARG A 147 -4.64 -1.38 14.43
N HIS A 148 -5.39 -2.48 14.43
CA HIS A 148 -5.87 -3.18 15.61
C HIS A 148 -5.48 -4.66 15.53
N ILE A 149 -5.41 -5.34 16.67
CA ILE A 149 -4.99 -6.75 16.75
C ILE A 149 -6.22 -7.65 16.77
N THR A 150 -6.24 -8.68 15.93
CA THR A 150 -7.20 -9.79 16.04
C THR A 150 -6.48 -11.08 16.42
N ASN A 151 -7.15 -11.98 17.18
CA ASN A 151 -6.61 -13.30 17.51
C ASN A 151 -7.70 -14.29 17.93
N ASN A 152 -7.31 -15.57 18.07
CA ASN A 152 -8.21 -16.67 18.44
C ASN A 152 -8.04 -17.14 19.88
N LYS A 153 -7.14 -16.56 20.67
CA LYS A 153 -6.81 -17.02 22.04
C LYS A 153 -7.61 -16.29 23.10
N HIS A 154 -7.40 -15.00 23.25
CA HIS A 154 -7.99 -14.18 24.32
C HIS A 154 -7.94 -12.68 23.96
N PRO A 155 -8.67 -11.81 24.69
CA PRO A 155 -8.53 -10.36 24.59
C PRO A 155 -7.09 -9.91 24.87
N ILE A 156 -6.58 -8.95 24.09
CA ILE A 156 -5.29 -8.28 24.34
C ILE A 156 -5.58 -6.92 24.98
N VAL A 157 -5.28 -6.78 26.26
CA VAL A 157 -5.45 -5.53 27.02
C VAL A 157 -4.10 -4.81 27.19
N THR A 158 -3.05 -5.58 27.48
CA THR A 158 -1.69 -5.06 27.69
C THR A 158 -0.69 -5.80 26.79
N PRO A 159 0.55 -5.31 26.63
CA PRO A 159 1.60 -6.06 25.90
C PRO A 159 1.85 -7.47 26.44
N ASP A 160 1.69 -7.69 27.75
CA ASP A 160 1.90 -9.01 28.35
C ASP A 160 0.94 -10.07 27.83
N ASP A 161 -0.26 -9.67 27.38
CA ASP A 161 -1.23 -10.57 26.76
C ASP A 161 -0.79 -11.06 25.35
N LEU A 162 0.26 -10.48 24.79
CA LEU A 162 0.84 -10.92 23.53
C LEU A 162 1.87 -12.04 23.69
N LYS A 163 2.27 -12.40 24.92
CA LYS A 163 3.25 -13.45 25.17
C LYS A 163 2.80 -14.79 24.54
N GLY A 164 3.66 -15.33 23.69
CA GLY A 164 3.42 -16.61 23.02
C GLY A 164 2.42 -16.58 21.86
N ILE A 165 1.75 -15.46 21.58
CA ILE A 165 0.84 -15.32 20.43
C ILE A 165 1.65 -15.36 19.14
N LYS A 166 1.35 -16.33 18.26
CA LYS A 166 1.85 -16.41 16.90
C LYS A 166 1.14 -15.34 16.06
N LEU A 167 1.75 -14.18 15.93
CA LEU A 167 1.13 -13.02 15.30
C LEU A 167 1.68 -12.82 13.88
N ARG A 168 0.82 -12.85 12.88
CA ARG A 168 1.21 -12.44 11.53
C ARG A 168 1.41 -10.92 11.48
N THR A 169 2.51 -10.50 10.86
CA THR A 169 2.77 -9.10 10.52
C THR A 169 2.95 -8.94 9.00
N PRO A 170 2.77 -7.73 8.44
CA PRO A 170 3.22 -7.45 7.07
C PRO A 170 4.75 -7.57 6.94
N GLN A 171 5.22 -7.60 5.70
CA GLN A 171 6.63 -7.83 5.34
C GLN A 171 7.51 -6.60 5.62
N GLY A 172 7.73 -6.28 6.91
CA GLY A 172 8.57 -5.18 7.36
C GLY A 172 9.29 -5.51 8.66
N LYS A 173 10.61 -5.28 8.72
CA LYS A 173 11.44 -5.67 9.88
C LYS A 173 11.03 -4.93 11.18
N TRP A 174 10.65 -3.66 11.08
CA TRP A 174 10.32 -2.84 12.25
C TRP A 174 9.01 -3.28 12.89
N ARG A 175 8.03 -3.76 12.10
CA ARG A 175 6.80 -4.33 12.62
C ARG A 175 7.07 -5.64 13.38
N VAL A 176 7.93 -6.49 12.85
CA VAL A 176 8.37 -7.71 13.55
C VAL A 176 9.03 -7.36 14.88
N LYS A 177 10.01 -6.44 14.87
CA LYS A 177 10.73 -6.00 16.08
C LYS A 177 9.80 -5.38 17.13
N MET A 178 8.83 -4.57 16.70
CA MET A 178 7.83 -4.00 17.60
C MET A 178 7.07 -5.09 18.35
N PHE A 179 6.53 -6.08 17.65
CA PHE A 179 5.76 -7.15 18.29
C PHE A 179 6.63 -8.13 19.08
N GLN A 180 7.91 -8.32 18.71
CA GLN A 180 8.89 -9.02 19.56
C GLN A 180 9.11 -8.27 20.88
N ALA A 181 9.24 -6.96 20.84
CA ALA A 181 9.37 -6.14 22.04
C ALA A 181 8.14 -6.19 22.96
N TYR A 182 6.95 -6.44 22.39
CA TYR A 182 5.72 -6.69 23.15
C TYR A 182 5.57 -8.15 23.63
N GLY A 183 6.51 -9.05 23.28
CA GLY A 183 6.50 -10.44 23.74
C GLY A 183 5.78 -11.43 22.83
N ALA A 184 5.25 -11.00 21.69
CA ALA A 184 4.65 -11.90 20.70
C ALA A 184 5.70 -12.73 19.95
N ASN A 185 5.24 -13.76 19.26
CA ASN A 185 6.00 -14.52 18.26
C ASN A 185 5.58 -14.09 16.84
N PRO A 186 6.10 -12.94 16.34
CA PRO A 186 5.66 -12.39 15.07
C PRO A 186 6.31 -13.10 13.88
N THR A 187 5.53 -13.30 12.81
CA THR A 187 5.98 -13.82 11.54
C THR A 187 5.55 -12.90 10.40
N ALA A 188 6.51 -12.42 9.63
CA ALA A 188 6.23 -11.64 8.42
C ALA A 188 5.71 -12.55 7.31
N MET A 189 4.53 -12.22 6.75
CA MET A 189 3.85 -13.06 5.76
C MET A 189 3.10 -12.18 4.74
N ALA A 190 3.04 -12.61 3.47
CA ALA A 190 2.27 -11.94 2.43
C ALA A 190 0.78 -11.84 2.81
N PHE A 191 0.11 -10.76 2.37
CA PHE A 191 -1.29 -10.53 2.76
C PHE A 191 -2.23 -11.61 2.23
N SER A 192 -1.98 -12.14 1.04
CA SER A 192 -2.75 -13.21 0.40
C SER A 192 -2.76 -14.55 1.17
N GLU A 193 -1.76 -14.77 2.04
CA GLU A 193 -1.63 -16.01 2.81
C GLU A 193 -2.34 -15.96 4.17
N VAL A 194 -2.72 -14.75 4.62
CA VAL A 194 -3.15 -14.52 6.01
C VAL A 194 -4.44 -15.25 6.36
N PHE A 195 -5.46 -15.19 5.49
CA PHE A 195 -6.74 -15.84 5.77
C PHE A 195 -6.56 -17.35 6.05
N THR A 196 -5.83 -18.04 5.18
CA THR A 196 -5.53 -19.48 5.34
C THR A 196 -4.72 -19.76 6.60
N ALA A 197 -3.70 -18.93 6.89
CA ALA A 197 -2.88 -19.10 8.08
C ALA A 197 -3.68 -18.93 9.40
N LEU A 198 -4.66 -18.02 9.42
CA LEU A 198 -5.58 -17.83 10.54
C LEU A 198 -6.59 -18.97 10.64
N GLN A 199 -7.15 -19.41 9.52
CA GLN A 199 -8.13 -20.49 9.44
C GLN A 199 -7.56 -21.83 9.91
N THR A 200 -6.32 -22.15 9.51
CA THR A 200 -5.63 -23.40 9.89
C THR A 200 -5.00 -23.35 11.29
N GLY A 201 -4.95 -22.16 11.94
CA GLY A 201 -4.27 -21.99 13.21
C GLY A 201 -2.75 -21.98 13.13
N THR A 202 -2.18 -21.88 11.92
CA THR A 202 -0.74 -21.64 11.72
C THR A 202 -0.33 -20.32 12.38
N MET A 203 -1.19 -19.30 12.28
CA MET A 203 -1.12 -18.05 13.04
C MET A 203 -2.30 -17.95 14.00
N ASP A 204 -2.05 -17.46 15.22
CA ASP A 204 -3.10 -17.22 16.22
C ASP A 204 -3.85 -15.91 15.92
N GLY A 205 -3.17 -14.94 15.34
CA GLY A 205 -3.70 -13.62 15.06
C GLY A 205 -2.92 -12.83 14.02
N GLN A 206 -3.42 -11.64 13.74
CA GLN A 206 -2.85 -10.65 12.85
C GLN A 206 -3.19 -9.23 13.32
N GLU A 207 -2.68 -8.21 12.64
CA GLU A 207 -3.01 -6.81 12.93
C GLU A 207 -3.22 -6.05 11.61
N ASN A 208 -4.29 -5.26 11.56
CA ASN A 208 -4.69 -4.45 10.40
C ASN A 208 -5.72 -3.38 10.78
N PRO A 209 -5.97 -2.40 9.89
CA PRO A 209 -7.15 -1.54 9.99
C PRO A 209 -8.45 -2.35 9.80
N PHE A 210 -9.55 -1.83 10.34
CA PHE A 210 -10.87 -2.48 10.23
C PHE A 210 -11.25 -2.82 8.79
N VAL A 211 -10.92 -1.92 7.85
CA VAL A 211 -11.25 -2.11 6.44
C VAL A 211 -10.53 -3.32 5.84
N GLN A 212 -9.28 -3.56 6.20
CA GLN A 212 -8.55 -4.74 5.74
C GLN A 212 -9.04 -6.02 6.44
N ILE A 213 -9.35 -5.94 7.75
CA ILE A 213 -9.93 -7.06 8.51
C ILE A 213 -11.24 -7.50 7.87
N TYR A 214 -12.13 -6.56 7.58
CA TYR A 214 -13.47 -6.86 7.08
C TYR A 214 -13.46 -7.32 5.62
N SER A 215 -12.75 -6.61 4.73
CA SER A 215 -12.70 -6.95 3.31
C SER A 215 -12.00 -8.28 3.02
N ALA A 216 -10.97 -8.62 3.82
CA ALA A 216 -10.28 -9.92 3.74
C ALA A 216 -10.97 -11.01 4.57
N LYS A 217 -12.15 -10.74 5.14
CA LYS A 217 -12.98 -11.68 5.90
C LYS A 217 -12.31 -12.30 7.13
N PHE A 218 -11.33 -11.60 7.73
CA PHE A 218 -10.65 -12.12 8.92
C PHE A 218 -11.60 -12.29 10.11
N GLN A 219 -12.70 -11.51 10.20
CA GLN A 219 -13.75 -11.68 11.19
C GLN A 219 -14.46 -13.06 11.12
N GLU A 220 -14.36 -13.80 10.01
CA GLU A 220 -14.91 -15.15 9.89
C GLU A 220 -14.02 -16.22 10.55
N VAL A 221 -12.73 -15.89 10.75
CA VAL A 221 -11.70 -16.81 11.26
C VAL A 221 -10.98 -16.30 12.51
N GLN A 222 -11.45 -15.19 13.10
CA GLN A 222 -10.89 -14.59 14.32
C GLN A 222 -11.98 -14.36 15.37
N LYS A 223 -11.68 -14.68 16.63
CA LYS A 223 -12.64 -14.62 17.76
C LYS A 223 -12.63 -13.28 18.49
N TYR A 224 -11.49 -12.62 18.54
CA TYR A 224 -11.26 -11.39 19.33
C TYR A 224 -10.67 -10.30 18.44
N ILE A 225 -11.07 -9.06 18.69
CA ILE A 225 -10.41 -7.86 18.21
C ILE A 225 -10.15 -6.92 19.38
N SER A 226 -8.90 -6.50 19.55
CA SER A 226 -8.47 -5.58 20.60
C SER A 226 -8.12 -4.23 19.98
N LEU A 227 -8.78 -3.17 20.47
CA LEU A 227 -8.72 -1.83 19.89
C LEU A 227 -7.43 -1.11 20.32
N THR A 228 -6.31 -1.61 19.89
CA THR A 228 -4.99 -1.09 20.24
C THR A 228 -4.67 0.23 19.56
N GLY A 229 -5.03 0.42 18.29
CA GLY A 229 -4.64 1.61 17.52
C GLY A 229 -3.14 1.86 17.53
N HIS A 230 -2.35 0.80 17.63
CA HIS A 230 -0.91 0.84 17.97
C HIS A 230 -0.05 1.56 16.94
N VAL A 231 -0.43 1.57 15.66
CA VAL A 231 0.21 2.38 14.62
C VAL A 231 -0.81 2.87 13.59
N TYR A 232 -0.52 4.01 12.99
CA TYR A 232 -1.13 4.47 11.75
C TYR A 232 -0.18 4.16 10.60
N THR A 233 -0.67 3.54 9.54
CA THR A 233 0.14 3.25 8.35
C THR A 233 -0.38 4.02 7.14
N PRO A 234 0.46 4.84 6.48
CA PRO A 234 0.16 5.36 5.16
C PRO A 234 0.30 4.27 4.09
N ALA A 235 -0.21 4.57 2.90
CA ALA A 235 0.01 3.80 1.68
C ALA A 235 0.50 4.75 0.58
N TYR A 236 1.27 4.24 -0.37
CA TYR A 236 1.98 5.08 -1.33
C TYR A 236 1.76 4.57 -2.76
N PRO A 237 0.91 5.20 -3.60
CA PRO A 237 0.95 4.87 -5.02
C PRO A 237 2.34 5.20 -5.57
N THR A 238 3.06 4.15 -6.00
CA THR A 238 4.49 4.19 -6.30
C THR A 238 4.76 3.61 -7.68
N MET A 239 5.63 4.24 -8.44
CA MET A 239 6.14 3.78 -9.73
C MET A 239 7.63 3.44 -9.67
N GLY A 240 8.12 2.63 -10.60
CA GLY A 240 9.56 2.58 -10.89
C GLY A 240 10.01 3.92 -11.48
N LEU A 241 11.08 4.53 -10.93
CA LEU A 241 11.54 5.86 -11.36
C LEU A 241 11.86 5.92 -12.85
N LYS A 242 12.63 4.94 -13.36
CA LYS A 242 12.96 4.87 -14.79
C LYS A 242 11.72 4.76 -15.69
N LYS A 243 10.72 3.96 -15.27
CA LYS A 243 9.47 3.85 -16.01
C LYS A 243 8.71 5.17 -15.99
N PHE A 244 8.60 5.81 -14.84
CA PHE A 244 7.96 7.12 -14.70
C PHE A 244 8.63 8.16 -15.62
N GLU A 245 9.96 8.25 -15.63
CA GLU A 245 10.72 9.20 -16.46
C GLU A 245 10.58 8.94 -17.96
N SER A 246 10.36 7.67 -18.36
CA SER A 246 10.15 7.28 -19.77
C SER A 246 8.78 7.64 -20.32
N LEU A 247 7.81 7.98 -19.45
CA LEU A 247 6.47 8.38 -19.89
C LEU A 247 6.47 9.79 -20.50
N PRO A 248 5.55 10.08 -21.43
CA PRO A 248 5.32 11.46 -21.90
C PRO A 248 5.07 12.43 -20.75
N ALA A 249 5.52 13.67 -20.87
CA ALA A 249 5.46 14.64 -19.78
C ALA A 249 4.02 14.97 -19.31
N ASP A 250 3.07 15.00 -20.24
CA ASP A 250 1.65 15.19 -19.97
C ASP A 250 1.04 14.00 -19.21
N VAL A 251 1.39 12.76 -19.60
CA VAL A 251 0.98 11.54 -18.88
C VAL A 251 1.51 11.56 -17.45
N ARG A 252 2.81 11.86 -17.24
CA ARG A 252 3.41 12.00 -15.90
C ARG A 252 2.66 13.00 -15.05
N LYS A 253 2.38 14.18 -15.60
CA LYS A 253 1.65 15.26 -14.91
C LYS A 253 0.24 14.84 -14.51
N VAL A 254 -0.47 14.11 -15.38
CA VAL A 254 -1.81 13.58 -15.05
C VAL A 254 -1.70 12.58 -13.90
N LEU A 255 -0.78 11.62 -13.96
CA LEU A 255 -0.62 10.61 -12.90
C LEU A 255 -0.30 11.24 -11.54
N GLU A 256 0.64 12.18 -11.46
CA GLU A 256 0.99 12.87 -10.21
C GLU A 256 -0.18 13.71 -9.67
N ASN A 257 -0.82 14.49 -10.53
CA ASN A 257 -1.90 15.37 -10.11
C ASN A 257 -3.11 14.57 -9.62
N GLU A 258 -3.49 13.51 -10.34
CA GLU A 258 -4.66 12.71 -9.96
C GLU A 258 -4.37 11.81 -8.75
N ALA A 259 -3.14 11.32 -8.57
CA ALA A 259 -2.76 10.62 -7.35
C ALA A 259 -2.89 11.53 -6.11
N LYS A 260 -2.41 12.77 -6.19
CA LYS A 260 -2.56 13.78 -5.12
C LYS A 260 -4.03 14.18 -4.90
N ALA A 261 -4.78 14.42 -5.98
CA ALA A 261 -6.19 14.78 -5.89
C ALA A 261 -7.07 13.66 -5.30
N THR A 262 -6.68 12.40 -5.47
CA THR A 262 -7.39 11.24 -4.91
C THR A 262 -7.25 11.15 -3.39
N GLN A 263 -6.23 11.76 -2.78
CA GLN A 263 -5.99 11.68 -1.33
C GLN A 263 -7.19 12.13 -0.49
N ALA A 264 -7.88 13.19 -0.88
CA ALA A 264 -9.07 13.67 -0.15
C ALA A 264 -10.17 12.60 -0.11
N PHE A 265 -10.42 11.93 -1.24
CA PHE A 265 -11.33 10.80 -1.32
C PHE A 265 -10.90 9.65 -0.40
N VAL A 266 -9.61 9.31 -0.41
CA VAL A 266 -9.06 8.22 0.43
C VAL A 266 -9.31 8.50 1.91
N TYR A 267 -9.00 9.70 2.40
CA TYR A 267 -9.22 10.07 3.81
C TYR A 267 -10.71 10.09 4.18
N GLN A 268 -11.58 10.55 3.27
CA GLN A 268 -13.02 10.53 3.49
C GLN A 268 -13.56 9.10 3.59
N GLN A 269 -13.14 8.22 2.67
CA GLN A 269 -13.54 6.81 2.69
C GLN A 269 -13.00 6.08 3.92
N ALA A 270 -11.75 6.32 4.31
CA ALA A 270 -11.17 5.73 5.50
C ALA A 270 -11.96 6.12 6.75
N ALA A 271 -12.26 7.41 6.94
CA ALA A 271 -13.05 7.88 8.08
C ALA A 271 -14.45 7.28 8.13
N LYS A 272 -15.13 7.19 6.98
CA LYS A 272 -16.44 6.53 6.85
C LYS A 272 -16.37 5.07 7.25
N LEU A 273 -15.43 4.33 6.67
CA LEU A 273 -15.28 2.89 6.91
C LEU A 273 -14.88 2.58 8.36
N ASP A 274 -14.03 3.39 8.99
CA ASP A 274 -13.68 3.24 10.41
C ASP A 274 -14.93 3.35 11.30
N GLY A 275 -15.86 4.27 10.99
CA GLY A 275 -17.11 4.44 11.74
C GLY A 275 -18.10 3.29 11.58
N GLU A 276 -18.10 2.61 10.42
CA GLU A 276 -19.08 1.58 10.09
C GLU A 276 -18.63 0.16 10.41
N LEU A 277 -17.34 -0.15 10.16
CA LEU A 277 -16.88 -1.53 10.08
C LEU A 277 -16.72 -2.19 11.44
N LEU A 278 -16.41 -1.45 12.50
CA LEU A 278 -16.35 -2.04 13.85
C LEU A 278 -17.71 -2.64 14.24
N GLY A 279 -18.82 -1.96 13.90
CA GLY A 279 -20.17 -2.47 14.11
C GLY A 279 -20.43 -3.76 13.34
N LYS A 280 -20.00 -3.82 12.08
CA LYS A 280 -20.14 -5.02 11.23
C LYS A 280 -19.29 -6.19 11.72
N ILE A 281 -18.06 -5.92 12.19
CA ILE A 281 -17.17 -6.93 12.79
C ILE A 281 -17.81 -7.50 14.08
N LYS A 282 -18.38 -6.64 14.93
CA LYS A 282 -19.15 -7.09 16.12
C LYS A 282 -20.35 -7.96 15.74
N ALA A 283 -21.11 -7.53 14.74
CA ALA A 283 -22.29 -8.28 14.26
C ALA A 283 -21.93 -9.65 13.67
N ALA A 284 -20.69 -9.82 13.17
CA ALA A 284 -20.15 -11.12 12.73
C ALA A 284 -19.75 -12.06 13.91
N GLY A 285 -19.95 -11.63 15.17
CA GLY A 285 -19.69 -12.45 16.37
C GLY A 285 -18.30 -12.27 16.97
N VAL A 286 -17.46 -11.37 16.46
CA VAL A 286 -16.13 -11.07 17.03
C VAL A 286 -16.28 -10.32 18.35
N LYS A 287 -15.61 -10.80 19.39
CA LYS A 287 -15.57 -10.15 20.71
C LYS A 287 -14.58 -8.98 20.67
N VAL A 288 -15.07 -7.79 21.04
CA VAL A 288 -14.30 -6.54 20.99
C VAL A 288 -13.93 -6.10 22.41
N ASN A 289 -12.69 -5.70 22.61
CA ASN A 289 -12.23 -5.08 23.86
C ASN A 289 -11.36 -3.84 23.59
N GLU A 290 -11.36 -2.93 24.53
CA GLU A 290 -10.39 -1.83 24.59
C GLU A 290 -9.04 -2.36 25.08
N ALA A 291 -7.95 -1.78 24.57
CA ALA A 291 -6.60 -2.01 25.07
C ALA A 291 -6.14 -0.85 25.95
N ASN A 292 -5.29 -1.16 26.92
CA ASN A 292 -4.61 -0.16 27.73
C ASN A 292 -3.47 0.48 26.92
N LYS A 293 -3.80 1.57 26.20
CA LYS A 293 -2.85 2.27 25.32
C LYS A 293 -1.63 2.77 26.06
N ASP A 294 -1.77 3.22 27.32
CA ASP A 294 -0.64 3.71 28.11
C ASP A 294 0.39 2.61 28.40
N ALA A 295 -0.08 1.38 28.66
CA ALA A 295 0.79 0.22 28.80
C ALA A 295 1.58 -0.07 27.53
N PHE A 296 0.93 0.00 26.36
CA PHE A 296 1.59 -0.15 25.05
C PHE A 296 2.56 0.99 24.77
N VAL A 297 2.21 2.23 25.04
CA VAL A 297 3.10 3.39 24.88
C VAL A 297 4.36 3.21 25.72
N LYS A 298 4.21 2.82 27.01
CA LYS A 298 5.34 2.56 27.92
C LYS A 298 6.25 1.44 27.36
N ALA A 299 5.68 0.34 26.91
CA ALA A 299 6.44 -0.78 26.32
C ALA A 299 7.12 -0.43 25.00
N SER A 300 6.66 0.60 24.30
CA SER A 300 7.21 1.04 23.02
C SER A 300 8.57 1.73 23.13
N ALA A 301 9.02 2.14 24.30
CA ALA A 301 10.31 2.82 24.49
C ALA A 301 11.50 2.03 23.89
N ALA A 302 11.47 0.70 24.01
CA ALA A 302 12.53 -0.16 23.48
C ALA A 302 12.64 -0.08 21.95
N ILE A 303 11.51 -0.14 21.22
CA ILE A 303 11.52 -0.09 19.76
C ILE A 303 11.88 1.30 19.23
N TYR A 304 11.47 2.37 19.92
CA TYR A 304 11.89 3.73 19.59
C TYR A 304 13.40 3.91 19.73
N LYS A 305 13.99 3.38 20.81
CA LYS A 305 15.44 3.40 21.00
C LYS A 305 16.15 2.60 19.92
N GLU A 306 15.71 1.37 19.66
CA GLU A 306 16.32 0.50 18.64
C GLU A 306 16.25 1.12 17.26
N PHE A 307 15.11 1.72 16.88
CA PHE A 307 14.98 2.41 15.59
C PHE A 307 15.90 3.63 15.51
N GLY A 308 15.94 4.44 16.56
CA GLY A 308 16.82 5.63 16.65
C GLY A 308 18.30 5.31 16.54
N ASP A 309 18.74 4.19 17.14
CA ASP A 309 20.12 3.75 17.10
C ASP A 309 20.51 3.10 15.76
N ALA A 310 19.59 2.35 15.16
CA ALA A 310 19.89 1.54 13.97
C ALA A 310 19.74 2.30 12.65
N VAL A 311 18.92 3.34 12.60
CA VAL A 311 18.61 4.06 11.35
C VAL A 311 19.12 5.49 11.42
N LYS A 312 20.00 5.83 10.49
CA LYS A 312 20.59 7.17 10.42
C LYS A 312 19.52 8.25 10.31
N GLY A 313 19.54 9.22 11.23
CA GLY A 313 18.58 10.33 11.26
C GLY A 313 17.20 9.97 11.80
N ALA A 314 16.97 8.73 12.27
CA ALA A 314 15.67 8.31 12.81
C ALA A 314 15.25 9.13 14.02
N SER A 315 16.18 9.41 14.95
CA SER A 315 15.89 10.24 16.13
C SER A 315 15.42 11.65 15.76
N ASP A 316 16.04 12.25 14.73
CA ASP A 316 15.62 13.57 14.22
C ASP A 316 14.24 13.50 13.53
N LEU A 317 13.96 12.42 12.79
CA LEU A 317 12.64 12.20 12.18
C LEU A 317 11.55 12.05 13.25
N ILE A 318 11.81 11.27 14.31
CA ILE A 318 10.89 11.10 15.44
C ILE A 318 10.65 12.44 16.14
N ALA A 319 11.72 13.19 16.45
CA ALA A 319 11.62 14.50 17.08
C ALA A 319 10.84 15.50 16.21
N ALA A 320 11.11 15.52 14.90
CA ALA A 320 10.38 16.35 13.96
C ALA A 320 8.89 15.98 13.92
N ALA A 321 8.54 14.68 13.81
CA ALA A 321 7.15 14.23 13.82
C ALA A 321 6.42 14.63 15.11
N ASN A 322 7.06 14.47 16.28
CA ASN A 322 6.47 14.87 17.56
C ASN A 322 6.22 16.38 17.67
N LYS A 323 7.06 17.23 17.06
CA LYS A 323 6.83 18.69 17.04
C LYS A 323 5.64 19.10 16.15
N LEU A 324 5.18 18.22 15.29
CA LEU A 324 4.04 18.46 14.38
C LEU A 324 2.69 18.02 15.00
N ARG A 325 2.64 17.53 16.23
CA ARG A 325 1.43 17.05 16.91
C ARG A 325 0.37 18.12 17.17
#